data_dd0ed1b27203c608e2f7ee395d7c7277
#
_entry.id   dd0ed1b27203c608e2f7ee395d7c7277
#
_cell.length_a   1.000
_cell.length_b   1.000
_cell.length_c   1.000
_cell.angle_alpha   90.00
_cell.angle_beta   90.00
_cell.angle_gamma   90.00
#
_symmetry.space_group_name_H-M   'P 1'
#
loop_
_entity.id
_entity.type
_entity.pdbx_description
1 polymer ?
#
loop_
_entity_poly.entity_id
_entity_poly.type
_entity_poly.pdbx_seq_one_letter_code
_entity_poly.pdbx_strand_id
1 'polypeptide(L)'
;MAKKNKALEALSTIKQDNKSGFYESLTPEQREILHDLADIWKENPEEIKTRTWQRVTNTFGPLLGRPRLAVSTFKRAVMELADGKLKRK
;
A
#
# COMPACT_ATOMS: atom_id res chain seq x y z
N MET A 1 22.40 -19.79 19.79
CA MET A 1 21.25 -19.12 20.36
C MET A 1 21.13 -17.71 19.84
N ALA A 2 22.16 -16.92 20.03
CA ALA A 2 22.11 -15.54 19.55
C ALA A 2 21.84 -15.41 18.06
N LYS A 3 22.28 -16.39 17.31
CA LYS A 3 22.10 -16.36 15.85
C LYS A 3 20.63 -16.33 15.45
N LYS A 4 19.81 -17.04 16.19
CA LYS A 4 18.38 -17.09 15.85
C LYS A 4 17.71 -15.74 16.01
N ASN A 5 18.23 -14.97 16.94
CA ASN A 5 17.61 -13.69 17.24
C ASN A 5 17.71 -12.70 16.09
N LYS A 6 18.80 -12.76 15.35
CA LYS A 6 18.95 -11.85 14.22
C LYS A 6 17.91 -12.12 13.14
N ALA A 7 17.69 -13.39 12.85
CA ALA A 7 16.70 -13.74 11.83
C ALA A 7 15.31 -13.35 12.29
N LEU A 8 15.01 -13.58 13.57
CA LEU A 8 13.70 -13.22 14.10
C LEU A 8 13.48 -11.73 14.10
N GLU A 9 14.51 -10.97 14.40
CA GLU A 9 14.39 -9.53 14.38
C GLU A 9 14.10 -9.02 12.97
N ALA A 10 14.80 -9.56 12.00
CA ALA A 10 14.57 -9.17 10.62
C ALA A 10 13.16 -9.53 10.16
N LEU A 11 12.73 -10.72 10.53
CA LEU A 11 11.39 -11.17 10.16
C LEU A 11 10.31 -10.35 10.85
N SER A 12 10.54 -9.98 12.09
CA SER A 12 9.59 -9.16 12.82
C SER A 12 9.44 -7.79 12.17
N THR A 13 10.55 -7.22 11.75
CA THR A 13 10.54 -5.94 11.09
C THR A 13 9.75 -6.01 9.78
N ILE A 14 9.99 -7.07 9.01
CA ILE A 14 9.28 -7.26 7.74
C ILE A 14 7.79 -7.41 7.97
N LYS A 15 7.41 -8.18 8.98
CA LYS A 15 6.00 -8.39 9.27
C LYS A 15 5.31 -7.09 9.66
N GLN A 16 5.97 -6.31 10.49
CA GLN A 16 5.39 -5.05 10.93
C GLN A 16 5.17 -4.12 9.74
N ASP A 17 6.14 -4.06 8.85
CA ASP A 17 6.04 -3.24 7.66
C ASP A 17 4.89 -3.70 6.79
N ASN A 18 4.70 -5.01 6.68
CA ASN A 18 3.63 -5.55 5.84
C ASN A 18 2.25 -5.31 6.40
N LYS A 19 2.14 -5.20 7.72
CA LYS A 19 0.83 -5.08 8.33
C LYS A 19 0.27 -3.67 8.25
N SER A 20 1.06 -2.68 8.64
CA SER A 20 0.52 -1.33 8.69
C SER A 20 1.52 -0.30 8.20
N GLY A 21 2.76 -0.71 8.01
CA GLY A 21 3.84 0.21 7.71
C GLY A 21 3.65 1.02 6.45
N PHE A 22 3.10 0.42 5.41
CA PHE A 22 2.99 1.12 4.15
C PHE A 22 2.15 2.39 4.27
N TYR A 23 0.90 2.25 4.68
CA TYR A 23 -0.01 3.38 4.77
C TYR A 23 0.46 4.37 5.84
N GLU A 24 0.87 3.85 6.98
CA GLU A 24 1.30 4.69 8.09
C GLU A 24 2.54 5.51 7.77
N SER A 25 3.41 4.99 6.90
CA SER A 25 4.65 5.67 6.55
C SER A 25 4.46 6.79 5.54
N LEU A 26 3.28 6.91 4.96
CA LEU A 26 3.01 7.92 3.96
C LEU A 26 2.78 9.29 4.59
N THR A 27 3.15 10.34 3.85
CA THR A 27 2.81 11.69 4.26
C THR A 27 1.32 11.92 4.07
N PRO A 28 0.74 12.96 4.70
CA PRO A 28 -0.67 13.24 4.49
C PRO A 28 -1.04 13.43 3.02
N GLU A 29 -0.16 14.06 2.26
CA GLU A 29 -0.42 14.26 0.83
C GLU A 29 -0.42 12.94 0.07
N GLN A 30 0.49 12.04 0.42
CA GLN A 30 0.54 10.72 -0.21
C GLN A 30 -0.69 9.89 0.16
N ARG A 31 -1.15 10.02 1.39
CA ARG A 31 -2.36 9.32 1.82
C ARG A 31 -3.57 9.80 1.03
N GLU A 32 -3.62 11.10 0.72
CA GLU A 32 -4.70 11.64 -0.08
C GLU A 32 -4.78 10.96 -1.45
N ILE A 33 -3.63 10.70 -2.04
CA ILE A 33 -3.58 10.02 -3.33
C ILE A 33 -4.24 8.64 -3.21
N LEU A 34 -3.91 7.92 -2.14
CA LEU A 34 -4.52 6.61 -1.93
C LEU A 34 -6.02 6.73 -1.65
N HIS A 35 -6.42 7.76 -0.92
CA HIS A 35 -7.84 7.98 -0.64
C HIS A 35 -8.60 8.21 -1.95
N ASP A 36 -8.03 9.01 -2.84
CA ASP A 36 -8.66 9.27 -4.13
C ASP A 36 -8.77 7.99 -4.95
N LEU A 37 -7.73 7.18 -4.94
CA LEU A 37 -7.75 5.91 -5.65
C LEU A 37 -8.79 4.96 -5.07
N ALA A 38 -8.93 4.95 -3.76
CA ALA A 38 -9.94 4.13 -3.10
C ALA A 38 -11.34 4.56 -3.50
N ASP A 39 -11.56 5.85 -3.59
CA ASP A 39 -12.85 6.37 -4.02
C ASP A 39 -13.14 6.01 -5.47
N ILE A 40 -12.14 6.10 -6.33
CA ILE A 40 -12.30 5.69 -7.73
C ILE A 40 -12.62 4.20 -7.79
N TRP A 41 -11.92 3.40 -7.01
CA TRP A 41 -12.16 1.96 -6.98
C TRP A 41 -13.58 1.64 -6.54
N LYS A 42 -14.09 2.39 -5.58
CA LYS A 42 -15.47 2.18 -5.09
C LYS A 42 -16.52 2.60 -6.11
N GLU A 43 -16.31 3.75 -6.73
CA GLU A 43 -17.34 4.33 -7.61
C GLU A 43 -17.23 3.82 -9.03
N ASN A 44 -16.00 3.66 -9.51
CA ASN A 44 -15.79 3.25 -10.90
C ASN A 44 -14.53 2.38 -10.99
N PRO A 45 -14.62 1.12 -10.55
CA PRO A 45 -13.45 0.24 -10.55
C PRO A 45 -12.88 0.00 -11.93
N GLU A 46 -13.67 0.20 -12.99
CA GLU A 46 -13.20 -0.01 -14.34
C GLU A 46 -12.06 0.94 -14.70
N GLU A 47 -12.05 2.13 -14.11
CA GLU A 47 -10.97 3.07 -14.36
C GLU A 47 -9.61 2.48 -14.00
N ILE A 48 -9.58 1.68 -12.95
CA ILE A 48 -8.33 1.04 -12.55
C ILE A 48 -8.12 -0.27 -13.29
N LYS A 49 -9.18 -1.07 -13.44
CA LYS A 49 -9.07 -2.36 -14.10
C LYS A 49 -8.60 -2.25 -15.54
N THR A 50 -9.10 -1.27 -16.27
CA THR A 50 -8.71 -1.10 -17.68
C THR A 50 -7.24 -0.72 -17.82
N ARG A 51 -6.69 -0.07 -16.81
CA ARG A 51 -5.28 0.33 -16.83
C ARG A 51 -4.35 -0.69 -16.19
N THR A 52 -4.91 -1.71 -15.57
CA THR A 52 -4.25 -2.78 -14.80
C THR A 52 -3.57 -2.25 -13.55
N TRP A 53 -3.59 -3.08 -12.52
CA TRP A 53 -2.96 -2.71 -11.26
C TRP A 53 -1.45 -2.52 -11.41
N GLN A 54 -0.83 -3.26 -12.34
CA GLN A 54 0.60 -3.15 -12.54
C GLN A 54 0.98 -1.73 -12.99
N ARG A 55 0.27 -1.20 -13.95
CA ARG A 55 0.55 0.14 -14.45
C ARG A 55 0.23 1.21 -13.44
N VAL A 56 -0.89 1.04 -12.74
CA VAL A 56 -1.27 1.99 -11.71
C VAL A 56 -0.21 2.03 -10.61
N THR A 57 0.25 0.86 -10.18
CA THR A 57 1.30 0.79 -9.17
C THR A 57 2.59 1.44 -9.67
N ASN A 58 2.96 1.17 -10.92
CA ASN A 58 4.18 1.75 -11.48
C ASN A 58 4.11 3.27 -11.57
N THR A 59 2.92 3.79 -11.82
CA THR A 59 2.73 5.24 -11.90
C THR A 59 2.74 5.90 -10.53
N PHE A 60 2.03 5.30 -9.58
CA PHE A 60 1.86 5.93 -8.27
C PHE A 60 2.94 5.56 -7.26
N GLY A 61 3.64 4.46 -7.47
CA GLY A 61 4.73 4.08 -6.58
C GLY A 61 5.72 5.21 -6.32
N PRO A 62 6.29 5.79 -7.39
CA PRO A 62 7.22 6.91 -7.22
C PRO A 62 6.58 8.12 -6.52
N LEU A 63 5.32 8.39 -6.80
CA LEU A 63 4.61 9.49 -6.16
C LEU A 63 4.46 9.27 -4.66
N LEU A 64 4.39 7.99 -4.26
CA LEU A 64 4.30 7.63 -2.86
C LEU A 64 5.67 7.43 -2.22
N GLY A 65 6.73 7.77 -2.95
CA GLY A 65 8.07 7.59 -2.44
C GLY A 65 8.53 6.14 -2.44
N ARG A 66 7.86 5.29 -3.19
CA ARG A 66 8.14 3.86 -3.23
C ARG A 66 8.27 3.36 -4.66
N PRO A 67 9.37 3.67 -5.35
CA PRO A 67 9.50 3.27 -6.76
C PRO A 67 9.48 1.77 -7.01
N ARG A 68 9.73 0.98 -5.96
CA ARG A 68 9.70 -0.47 -6.08
C ARG A 68 8.50 -1.09 -5.35
N LEU A 69 7.46 -0.33 -5.24
CA LEU A 69 6.26 -0.80 -4.55
C LEU A 69 5.69 -2.03 -5.24
N ALA A 70 5.37 -3.04 -4.44
CA ALA A 70 4.76 -4.25 -4.97
C ALA A 70 3.30 -4.00 -5.29
N VAL A 71 2.83 -4.59 -6.40
CA VAL A 71 1.45 -4.45 -6.82
C VAL A 71 0.50 -4.95 -5.73
N SER A 72 0.82 -6.09 -5.13
CA SER A 72 -0.04 -6.66 -4.10
C SER A 72 -0.19 -5.74 -2.89
N THR A 73 0.88 -5.09 -2.48
CA THR A 73 0.83 -4.16 -1.35
C THR A 73 -0.04 -2.95 -1.68
N PHE A 74 0.17 -2.40 -2.86
CA PHE A 74 -0.57 -1.23 -3.31
C PHE A 74 -2.06 -1.56 -3.46
N LYS A 75 -2.37 -2.64 -4.16
CA LYS A 75 -3.74 -3.07 -4.39
C LYS A 75 -4.47 -3.30 -3.07
N ARG A 76 -3.82 -3.99 -2.14
CA ARG A 76 -4.43 -4.28 -0.84
C ARG A 76 -4.78 -2.98 -0.11
N ALA A 77 -3.85 -2.01 -0.09
CA ALA A 77 -4.09 -0.77 0.60
C ALA A 77 -5.30 -0.03 0.02
N VAL A 78 -5.37 0.06 -1.31
CA VAL A 78 -6.49 0.72 -1.97
C VAL A 78 -7.80 0.01 -1.66
N MET A 79 -7.81 -1.31 -1.74
CA MET A 79 -9.03 -2.06 -1.50
C MET A 79 -9.48 -1.98 -0.05
N GLU A 80 -8.55 -2.01 0.89
CA GLU A 80 -8.90 -1.91 2.29
C GLU A 80 -9.42 -0.52 2.65
N LEU A 81 -8.87 0.51 2.02
CA LEU A 81 -9.41 1.85 2.21
C LEU A 81 -10.81 1.96 1.64
N ALA A 82 -11.05 1.37 0.48
CA ALA A 82 -12.36 1.39 -0.15
C ALA A 82 -13.38 0.63 0.68
N ASP A 83 -12.96 -0.48 1.28
CA ASP A 83 -13.86 -1.31 2.09
C ASP A 83 -14.05 -0.78 3.51
N GLY A 84 -13.29 0.22 3.90
CA GLY A 84 -13.37 0.76 5.24
C GLY A 84 -12.60 -0.05 6.28
N LYS A 85 -11.84 -1.05 5.84
CA LYS A 85 -11.03 -1.85 6.76
C LYS A 85 -9.81 -1.10 7.25
N LEU A 86 -9.30 -0.22 6.42
CA LEU A 86 -8.18 0.64 6.77
C LEU A 86 -8.72 2.05 6.95
N LYS A 87 -8.58 2.58 8.15
CA LYS A 87 -9.12 3.90 8.45
C LYS A 87 -8.30 5.01 7.81
N ARG A 88 -9.00 5.96 7.23
CA ARG A 88 -8.36 7.12 6.64
C ARG A 88 -7.85 8.05 7.74
N LYS A 89 -6.71 8.63 7.49
CA LYS A 89 -6.09 9.53 8.46
C LYS A 89 -5.92 10.92 7.90
#